data_b1109a46bb43c9294e97d45131648bd8
#
_entry.id   b1109a46bb43c9294e97d45131648bd8
#
_cell.length_a   1.000
_cell.length_b   1.000
_cell.length_c   1.000
_cell.angle_alpha   90.00
_cell.angle_beta   90.00
_cell.angle_gamma   90.00
#
_symmetry.space_group_name_H-M   'P 1'
#
loop_
_entity.id
_entity.type
_entity.pdbx_description
1 polymer ?
#
loop_
_entity_poly.entity_id
_entity_poly.type
_entity_poly.pdbx_seq_one_letter_code
_entity_poly.pdbx_strand_id
1 'polypeptide(L)'
;MYLCLSLFFSLNPAFTQYNNSSFSIHSFSHLGSIFMAFFLSLLLILMVPSTSQASYWPPSPGYYPSTKFRSMSFYQGYRNLWGPQHQRMDSNALAIWLDSTSGSGFKSVRPFRSGYFGANIKLQPGYTAGVITAFYLSNSEAHPGYHDEVDIEFLGTTFGKPYTLQTNVYIRGSGDGRIIGREMKFHLWFDPTKNFHHYAILWSPKELIFLVDDVPIRRYLRKSAATFPLRPMWVYGSIWDASSWATEEGKYKADYRYQPFVGMYKNFKATGCSAYAPRWCRPVSASPYRTGGLTRRQFMVMRWVQSHSLVYDYCKDPKRDHSLTPEC
;
A
#
# COMPACT_ATOMS: atom_id res chain seq x y z
N MET A 1 -35.05 15.62 8.31
CA MET A 1 -34.61 17.01 8.49
C MET A 1 -35.86 17.84 8.77
N TYR A 2 -36.34 17.78 9.96
CA TYR A 2 -37.45 18.49 10.61
C TYR A 2 -37.64 17.76 11.93
N LEU A 3 -37.05 18.27 13.00
CA LEU A 3 -37.39 17.96 14.41
C LEU A 3 -36.22 18.45 15.26
N CYS A 4 -36.32 19.67 15.73
CA CYS A 4 -35.73 20.19 16.97
C CYS A 4 -35.82 21.72 16.99
N LEU A 5 -37.05 22.23 17.04
CA LEU A 5 -37.31 23.63 17.39
C LEU A 5 -38.69 23.73 18.04
N SER A 6 -38.82 23.18 19.25
CA SER A 6 -39.95 23.46 20.12
C SER A 6 -39.65 23.00 21.53
N LEU A 7 -38.94 23.83 22.25
CA LEU A 7 -38.85 23.82 23.70
C LEU A 7 -38.12 25.12 24.09
N PHE A 8 -38.94 26.12 24.43
CA PHE A 8 -38.63 27.21 25.35
C PHE A 8 -39.59 28.39 25.05
N PHE A 9 -40.81 28.27 25.46
CA PHE A 9 -41.65 29.38 25.92
C PHE A 9 -42.76 28.81 26.78
N SER A 10 -42.50 28.80 28.10
CA SER A 10 -43.52 28.78 29.15
C SER A 10 -43.23 29.96 30.06
N LEU A 11 -43.87 31.07 29.79
CA LEU A 11 -43.90 32.21 30.70
C LEU A 11 -45.09 32.11 31.58
N ASN A 12 -44.83 32.03 32.89
CA ASN A 12 -45.81 32.15 33.96
C ASN A 12 -46.02 33.63 34.28
N PRO A 13 -47.25 34.17 34.34
CA PRO A 13 -47.54 35.56 34.70
C PRO A 13 -47.85 35.67 36.18
N ALA A 14 -46.96 36.29 36.95
CA ALA A 14 -47.35 36.97 38.22
C ALA A 14 -46.22 37.90 38.63
N PHE A 15 -46.45 39.19 38.56
CA PHE A 15 -46.32 40.14 39.62
C PHE A 15 -46.36 41.56 39.09
N THR A 16 -47.41 42.24 39.49
CA THR A 16 -47.69 43.67 39.42
C THR A 16 -46.87 44.43 40.43
N GLN A 17 -46.51 45.68 40.02
CA GLN A 17 -46.14 46.86 40.84
C GLN A 17 -44.74 46.84 41.48
N TYR A 18 -43.88 47.75 41.05
CA TYR A 18 -43.34 48.84 41.85
C TYR A 18 -42.50 49.86 41.05
N ASN A 19 -42.90 51.12 41.15
CA ASN A 19 -42.16 52.40 41.12
C ASN A 19 -41.09 52.72 40.13
N ASN A 20 -41.35 53.88 39.49
CA ASN A 20 -40.43 54.82 38.84
C ASN A 20 -39.07 54.98 39.51
N SER A 21 -38.05 54.63 38.78
CA SER A 21 -36.73 55.26 38.87
C SER A 21 -36.10 55.22 37.48
N SER A 22 -35.64 56.37 37.04
CA SER A 22 -34.99 56.63 35.77
C SER A 22 -33.76 55.77 35.59
N PHE A 23 -33.85 54.72 34.73
CA PHE A 23 -32.70 53.94 34.29
C PHE A 23 -32.17 54.49 32.96
N SER A 24 -30.91 54.91 33.01
CA SER A 24 -30.15 55.46 31.90
C SER A 24 -30.09 54.53 30.70
N ILE A 25 -30.44 55.03 29.51
CA ILE A 25 -30.47 54.35 28.23
C ILE A 25 -29.05 53.90 27.76
N HIS A 26 -27.98 54.22 28.49
CA HIS A 26 -26.61 53.85 28.11
C HIS A 26 -26.21 52.39 28.37
N SER A 27 -26.98 51.61 29.15
CA SER A 27 -26.60 50.22 29.46
C SER A 27 -27.05 49.19 28.44
N PHE A 28 -27.97 49.50 27.55
CA PHE A 28 -28.48 48.55 26.54
C PHE A 28 -27.63 48.45 25.25
N SER A 29 -26.85 49.47 24.96
CA SER A 29 -26.00 49.46 23.76
C SER A 29 -24.77 48.53 23.90
N HIS A 30 -24.23 48.35 25.10
CA HIS A 30 -23.11 47.47 25.35
C HIS A 30 -23.47 45.97 25.32
N LEU A 31 -24.64 45.59 25.78
CA LEU A 31 -25.09 44.16 25.72
C LEU A 31 -25.36 43.74 24.28
N GLY A 32 -25.99 44.61 23.45
CA GLY A 32 -26.24 44.30 22.04
C GLY A 32 -24.94 44.14 21.22
N SER A 33 -23.93 44.95 21.52
CA SER A 33 -22.63 44.83 20.86
C SER A 33 -21.86 43.57 21.25
N ILE A 34 -21.96 43.11 22.47
CA ILE A 34 -21.30 41.88 22.93
C ILE A 34 -22.02 40.66 22.34
N PHE A 35 -23.34 40.62 22.24
CA PHE A 35 -24.11 39.54 21.61
C PHE A 35 -23.83 39.48 20.10
N MET A 36 -23.77 40.62 19.42
CA MET A 36 -23.44 40.65 17.99
C MET A 36 -21.99 40.26 17.68
N ALA A 37 -21.03 40.60 18.55
CA ALA A 37 -19.63 40.16 18.42
C ALA A 37 -19.51 38.63 18.68
N PHE A 38 -20.25 38.07 19.63
CA PHE A 38 -20.29 36.62 19.86
C PHE A 38 -20.98 35.86 18.71
N PHE A 39 -22.04 36.39 18.12
CA PHE A 39 -22.68 35.79 16.94
C PHE A 39 -21.80 35.85 15.70
N LEU A 40 -21.10 36.98 15.48
CA LEU A 40 -20.14 37.12 14.38
C LEU A 40 -18.91 36.20 14.54
N SER A 41 -18.40 36.05 15.75
CA SER A 41 -17.30 35.11 16.02
C SER A 41 -17.73 33.65 15.88
N LEU A 42 -18.96 33.30 16.28
CA LEU A 42 -19.52 31.95 16.08
C LEU A 42 -19.76 31.64 14.60
N LEU A 43 -20.23 32.63 13.81
CA LEU A 43 -20.37 32.51 12.37
C LEU A 43 -19.03 32.40 11.64
N LEU A 44 -17.99 33.10 12.10
CA LEU A 44 -16.62 32.99 11.57
C LEU A 44 -15.99 31.63 11.88
N ILE A 45 -16.28 31.01 13.03
CA ILE A 45 -15.81 29.65 13.36
C ILE A 45 -16.56 28.60 12.50
N LEU A 46 -17.83 28.83 12.15
CA LEU A 46 -18.60 27.96 11.26
C LEU A 46 -18.22 28.10 9.77
N MET A 47 -17.54 29.20 9.41
CA MET A 47 -17.02 29.45 8.06
C MET A 47 -15.56 29.04 7.88
N VAL A 48 -14.90 28.42 8.86
CA VAL A 48 -13.65 27.70 8.60
C VAL A 48 -14.01 26.60 7.61
N PRO A 49 -13.59 26.69 6.33
CA PRO A 49 -13.82 25.60 5.42
C PRO A 49 -13.20 24.39 6.09
N SER A 50 -14.01 23.37 6.41
CA SER A 50 -13.49 22.05 6.66
C SER A 50 -12.61 21.77 5.46
N THR A 51 -11.30 21.88 5.61
CA THR A 51 -10.38 21.28 4.67
C THR A 51 -10.66 19.77 4.79
N SER A 52 -11.72 19.32 4.10
CA SER A 52 -11.81 17.93 3.75
C SER A 52 -10.46 17.69 3.07
N GLN A 53 -9.57 16.95 3.72
CA GLN A 53 -8.48 16.32 3.00
C GLN A 53 -9.19 15.56 1.89
N ALA A 54 -9.22 16.17 0.71
CA ALA A 54 -9.62 15.48 -0.49
C ALA A 54 -8.72 14.25 -0.48
N SER A 55 -9.31 13.08 -0.26
CA SER A 55 -8.58 11.82 -0.36
C SER A 55 -8.06 11.81 -1.78
N TYR A 56 -6.77 12.08 -1.95
CA TYR A 56 -6.12 12.15 -3.26
C TYR A 56 -6.03 10.73 -3.81
N TRP A 57 -7.17 10.23 -4.27
CA TRP A 57 -7.22 8.98 -5.01
C TRP A 57 -6.63 9.20 -6.40
N PRO A 58 -5.83 8.25 -6.90
CA PRO A 58 -5.30 8.36 -8.25
C PRO A 58 -6.46 8.35 -9.26
N PRO A 59 -6.31 9.08 -10.38
CA PRO A 59 -7.27 8.99 -11.48
C PRO A 59 -7.39 7.56 -12.00
N SER A 60 -8.53 7.21 -12.59
CA SER A 60 -8.72 5.91 -13.21
C SER A 60 -7.64 5.63 -14.27
N PRO A 61 -6.97 4.45 -14.25
CA PRO A 61 -5.98 4.07 -15.26
C PRO A 61 -6.60 3.76 -16.63
N GLY A 62 -7.93 3.63 -16.71
CA GLY A 62 -8.68 3.36 -17.96
C GLY A 62 -8.55 1.94 -18.50
N TYR A 63 -7.70 1.11 -17.92
CA TYR A 63 -7.58 -0.32 -18.19
C TYR A 63 -7.21 -1.06 -16.90
N TYR A 64 -7.91 -2.16 -16.65
CA TYR A 64 -7.84 -2.92 -15.41
C TYR A 64 -7.38 -4.35 -15.71
N PRO A 65 -6.07 -4.60 -15.75
CA PRO A 65 -5.52 -5.91 -16.12
C PRO A 65 -5.99 -7.04 -15.19
N SER A 66 -6.19 -6.78 -13.90
CA SER A 66 -6.64 -7.81 -12.97
C SER A 66 -7.96 -8.46 -13.38
N THR A 67 -8.85 -7.72 -14.06
CA THR A 67 -10.15 -8.22 -14.54
C THR A 67 -10.03 -9.22 -15.69
N LYS A 68 -8.86 -9.29 -16.34
CA LYS A 68 -8.59 -10.18 -17.47
C LYS A 68 -8.04 -11.54 -17.04
N PHE A 69 -7.66 -11.68 -15.79
CA PHE A 69 -7.04 -12.90 -15.27
C PHE A 69 -7.92 -13.54 -14.20
N ARG A 70 -8.14 -14.84 -14.37
CA ARG A 70 -8.93 -15.62 -13.43
C ARG A 70 -8.22 -15.74 -12.08
N SER A 71 -8.97 -15.56 -10.99
CA SER A 71 -8.48 -15.86 -9.65
C SER A 71 -8.45 -17.36 -9.41
N MET A 72 -7.51 -17.80 -8.57
CA MET A 72 -7.41 -19.19 -8.10
C MET A 72 -7.41 -19.20 -6.56
N SER A 73 -7.80 -20.36 -5.99
CA SER A 73 -7.62 -20.60 -4.57
C SER A 73 -6.13 -20.85 -4.27
N PHE A 74 -5.75 -20.72 -3.00
CA PHE A 74 -4.37 -20.94 -2.57
C PHE A 74 -3.84 -22.30 -3.03
N TYR A 75 -4.52 -23.39 -2.69
CA TYR A 75 -4.06 -24.76 -2.98
C TYR A 75 -4.01 -25.14 -4.47
N GLN A 76 -4.64 -24.35 -5.36
CA GLN A 76 -4.54 -24.57 -6.80
C GLN A 76 -3.20 -24.14 -7.38
N GLY A 77 -2.55 -23.14 -6.78
CA GLY A 77 -1.33 -22.54 -7.34
C GLY A 77 -0.16 -22.44 -6.38
N TYR A 78 -0.39 -22.63 -5.09
CA TYR A 78 0.60 -22.38 -4.05
C TYR A 78 0.63 -23.49 -3.01
N ARG A 79 1.72 -23.53 -2.23
CA ARG A 79 1.89 -24.44 -1.10
C ARG A 79 2.66 -23.72 0.01
N ASN A 80 2.52 -24.18 1.24
CA ASN A 80 3.39 -23.72 2.33
C ASN A 80 4.86 -24.04 1.99
N LEU A 81 5.75 -23.14 2.36
CA LEU A 81 7.18 -23.28 2.21
C LEU A 81 7.86 -23.50 3.55
N TRP A 82 7.50 -22.70 4.56
CA TRP A 82 8.01 -22.78 5.92
C TRP A 82 6.99 -22.23 6.91
N GLY A 83 7.12 -22.56 8.21
CA GLY A 83 6.21 -22.12 9.26
C GLY A 83 4.76 -22.57 9.04
N PRO A 84 4.46 -23.87 8.76
CA PRO A 84 3.10 -24.32 8.45
C PRO A 84 2.13 -24.11 9.62
N GLN A 85 2.63 -24.11 10.85
CA GLN A 85 1.84 -23.83 12.06
C GLN A 85 1.42 -22.36 12.19
N HIS A 86 2.04 -21.46 11.42
CA HIS A 86 1.75 -20.02 11.35
C HIS A 86 0.97 -19.67 10.07
N GLN A 87 0.22 -20.61 9.54
CA GLN A 87 -0.60 -20.48 8.35
C GLN A 87 -1.96 -21.14 8.53
N ARG A 88 -3.03 -20.45 8.15
CA ARG A 88 -4.40 -20.97 8.19
C ARG A 88 -5.24 -20.41 7.06
N MET A 89 -6.12 -21.26 6.49
CA MET A 89 -7.21 -20.76 5.66
C MET A 89 -8.36 -20.29 6.57
N ASP A 90 -8.76 -19.04 6.38
CA ASP A 90 -9.91 -18.44 7.05
C ASP A 90 -10.93 -18.07 5.96
N SER A 91 -11.99 -18.88 5.86
CA SER A 91 -12.97 -18.83 4.77
C SER A 91 -12.27 -18.96 3.39
N ASN A 92 -12.13 -17.87 2.65
CA ASN A 92 -11.46 -17.85 1.33
C ASN A 92 -10.14 -17.08 1.34
N ALA A 93 -9.65 -16.66 2.50
CA ALA A 93 -8.40 -15.96 2.67
C ALA A 93 -7.37 -16.83 3.39
N LEU A 94 -6.13 -16.79 2.93
CA LEU A 94 -4.99 -17.32 3.64
C LEU A 94 -4.54 -16.28 4.66
N ALA A 95 -4.52 -16.64 5.93
CA ALA A 95 -3.84 -15.88 6.99
C ALA A 95 -2.48 -16.51 7.27
N ILE A 96 -1.44 -15.72 7.26
CA ILE A 96 -0.11 -16.08 7.75
C ILE A 96 0.29 -15.10 8.86
N TRP A 97 1.05 -15.57 9.85
CA TRP A 97 1.42 -14.69 10.95
C TRP A 97 2.84 -14.92 11.46
N LEU A 98 3.34 -13.87 12.10
CA LEU A 98 4.59 -13.85 12.84
C LEU A 98 4.27 -13.73 14.33
N ASP A 99 4.90 -14.55 15.14
CA ASP A 99 4.98 -14.40 16.59
C ASP A 99 6.43 -14.60 17.06
N SER A 100 6.64 -14.64 18.38
CA SER A 100 7.98 -14.78 18.96
C SER A 100 8.68 -16.11 18.63
N THR A 101 8.00 -17.07 18.04
CA THR A 101 8.56 -18.38 17.70
C THR A 101 8.93 -18.49 16.23
N SER A 102 8.16 -17.95 15.31
CA SER A 102 8.41 -17.98 13.87
C SER A 102 7.45 -17.08 13.10
N GLY A 103 7.75 -16.81 11.85
CA GLY A 103 6.83 -16.35 10.83
C GLY A 103 6.36 -17.49 9.94
N SER A 104 5.92 -17.16 8.74
CA SER A 104 5.47 -18.13 7.72
C SER A 104 5.70 -17.63 6.31
N GLY A 105 5.82 -18.59 5.37
CA GLY A 105 5.93 -18.29 3.97
C GLY A 105 5.33 -19.39 3.09
N PHE A 106 4.91 -18.98 1.92
CA PHE A 106 4.38 -19.87 0.87
C PHE A 106 5.04 -19.58 -0.47
N LYS A 107 4.92 -20.54 -1.40
CA LYS A 107 5.41 -20.36 -2.76
C LYS A 107 4.50 -21.00 -3.80
N SER A 108 4.63 -20.55 -5.06
CA SER A 108 3.95 -21.18 -6.18
C SER A 108 4.47 -22.59 -6.43
N VAL A 109 3.59 -23.49 -6.91
CA VAL A 109 3.94 -24.89 -7.21
C VAL A 109 4.86 -25.02 -8.43
N ARG A 110 4.94 -24.00 -9.28
CA ARG A 110 5.79 -23.99 -10.48
C ARG A 110 6.46 -22.63 -10.65
N PRO A 111 7.65 -22.59 -11.28
CA PRO A 111 8.31 -21.35 -11.65
C PRO A 111 7.76 -20.79 -12.98
N PHE A 112 7.94 -19.50 -13.16
CA PHE A 112 7.55 -18.74 -14.35
C PHE A 112 8.75 -18.01 -14.94
N ARG A 113 8.70 -17.69 -16.24
CA ARG A 113 9.64 -16.82 -16.93
C ARG A 113 9.04 -15.50 -17.39
N SER A 114 7.72 -15.35 -17.26
CA SER A 114 6.97 -14.12 -17.43
C SER A 114 5.53 -14.31 -17.00
N GLY A 115 4.81 -13.26 -16.61
CA GLY A 115 3.41 -13.36 -16.26
C GLY A 115 2.86 -12.14 -15.54
N TYR A 116 1.61 -12.26 -15.13
CA TYR A 116 0.91 -11.39 -14.20
C TYR A 116 0.68 -12.17 -12.91
N PHE A 117 1.21 -11.67 -11.82
CA PHE A 117 1.17 -12.29 -10.50
C PHE A 117 0.58 -11.29 -9.51
N GLY A 118 -0.46 -11.67 -8.79
CA GLY A 118 -1.09 -10.78 -7.84
C GLY A 118 -1.92 -11.50 -6.81
N ALA A 119 -2.23 -10.80 -5.74
CA ALA A 119 -3.13 -11.22 -4.69
C ALA A 119 -3.83 -10.01 -4.08
N ASN A 120 -5.01 -10.22 -3.54
CA ASN A 120 -5.61 -9.24 -2.65
C ASN A 120 -5.00 -9.44 -1.26
N ILE A 121 -4.39 -8.39 -0.72
CA ILE A 121 -3.69 -8.43 0.56
C ILE A 121 -4.33 -7.43 1.52
N LYS A 122 -4.46 -7.83 2.79
CA LYS A 122 -4.88 -6.98 3.89
C LYS A 122 -3.89 -7.12 5.04
N LEU A 123 -3.48 -5.99 5.62
CA LEU A 123 -2.48 -5.92 6.69
C LEU A 123 -3.14 -5.76 8.06
N GLN A 124 -2.35 -5.96 9.11
CA GLN A 124 -2.77 -5.74 10.49
C GLN A 124 -2.69 -4.25 10.86
N PRO A 125 -3.68 -3.68 11.54
CA PRO A 125 -3.59 -2.34 12.13
C PRO A 125 -2.75 -2.33 13.40
N GLY A 126 -2.34 -1.12 13.83
CA GLY A 126 -1.65 -0.92 15.10
C GLY A 126 -0.13 -0.91 14.97
N TYR A 127 0.56 -1.34 16.03
CA TYR A 127 2.03 -1.41 16.03
C TYR A 127 2.50 -2.66 15.30
N THR A 128 3.22 -2.48 14.22
CA THR A 128 3.77 -3.55 13.38
C THR A 128 5.20 -3.26 12.96
N ALA A 129 5.85 -2.28 13.60
CA ALA A 129 7.23 -1.90 13.29
C ALA A 129 8.16 -3.12 13.30
N GLY A 130 9.13 -3.13 12.41
CA GLY A 130 10.08 -4.24 12.26
C GLY A 130 9.52 -5.47 11.54
N VAL A 131 8.21 -5.55 11.29
CA VAL A 131 7.58 -6.69 10.61
C VAL A 131 7.41 -6.40 9.12
N ILE A 132 7.76 -7.35 8.26
CA ILE A 132 7.50 -7.30 6.82
C ILE A 132 6.47 -8.36 6.44
N THR A 133 5.44 -7.92 5.72
CA THR A 133 4.56 -8.76 4.94
C THR A 133 4.92 -8.57 3.47
N ALA A 134 5.16 -9.65 2.70
CA ALA A 134 5.66 -9.55 1.34
C ALA A 134 4.91 -10.43 0.35
N PHE A 135 4.89 -9.99 -0.93
CA PHE A 135 4.48 -10.77 -2.10
C PHE A 135 5.48 -10.51 -3.22
N TYR A 136 6.19 -11.55 -3.66
CA TYR A 136 7.38 -11.36 -4.49
C TYR A 136 7.65 -12.51 -5.45
N LEU A 137 8.55 -12.27 -6.39
CA LEU A 137 9.11 -13.28 -7.29
C LEU A 137 10.57 -13.50 -6.92
N SER A 138 11.01 -14.75 -6.81
CA SER A 138 12.42 -15.07 -6.53
C SER A 138 12.82 -16.42 -7.10
N ASN A 139 14.11 -16.60 -7.30
CA ASN A 139 14.74 -17.90 -7.57
C ASN A 139 15.87 -18.22 -6.57
N SER A 140 15.78 -17.67 -5.36
CA SER A 140 16.80 -17.84 -4.31
C SER A 140 17.06 -19.28 -3.92
N GLU A 141 16.05 -20.16 -3.94
CA GLU A 141 16.26 -21.60 -3.69
C GLU A 141 17.06 -22.30 -4.81
N ALA A 142 16.89 -21.85 -6.06
CA ALA A 142 17.64 -22.39 -7.20
C ALA A 142 19.03 -21.74 -7.36
N HIS A 143 19.22 -20.54 -6.87
CA HIS A 143 20.43 -19.75 -6.97
C HIS A 143 20.77 -19.04 -5.66
N PRO A 144 21.12 -19.78 -4.57
CA PRO A 144 21.44 -19.19 -3.26
C PRO A 144 22.58 -18.16 -3.38
N GLY A 145 22.36 -16.94 -2.82
CA GLY A 145 23.35 -15.86 -2.85
C GLY A 145 23.58 -15.21 -4.23
N TYR A 146 22.90 -15.71 -5.27
CA TYR A 146 23.05 -15.22 -6.66
C TYR A 146 21.71 -15.26 -7.42
N HIS A 147 20.65 -14.83 -6.77
CA HIS A 147 19.28 -14.92 -7.25
C HIS A 147 18.79 -13.65 -7.95
N ASP A 148 17.75 -13.79 -8.75
CA ASP A 148 16.91 -12.68 -9.20
C ASP A 148 15.69 -12.59 -8.26
N GLU A 149 15.27 -11.36 -7.94
CA GLU A 149 14.12 -11.13 -7.07
C GLU A 149 13.37 -9.85 -7.46
N VAL A 150 12.06 -9.84 -7.30
CA VAL A 150 11.17 -8.70 -7.60
C VAL A 150 10.12 -8.61 -6.52
N ASP A 151 10.13 -7.54 -5.72
CA ASP A 151 9.46 -7.48 -4.44
C ASP A 151 8.35 -6.44 -4.38
N ILE A 152 7.26 -6.82 -3.72
CA ILE A 152 6.30 -5.94 -3.05
C ILE A 152 6.40 -6.28 -1.57
N GLU A 153 6.83 -5.31 -0.77
CA GLU A 153 7.03 -5.42 0.67
C GLU A 153 6.23 -4.34 1.40
N PHE A 154 5.53 -4.75 2.45
CA PHE A 154 4.85 -3.82 3.35
C PHE A 154 5.68 -3.71 4.61
N LEU A 155 6.38 -2.59 4.73
CA LEU A 155 7.18 -2.28 5.91
C LEU A 155 6.25 -1.85 7.03
N GLY A 156 6.28 -2.59 8.12
CA GLY A 156 5.47 -2.34 9.29
C GLY A 156 5.75 -0.96 9.91
N THR A 157 4.85 -0.51 10.77
CA THR A 157 4.81 0.87 11.23
C THR A 157 4.53 1.00 12.72
N THR A 158 4.76 2.18 13.27
CA THR A 158 4.36 2.58 14.62
C THR A 158 2.93 3.12 14.64
N PHE A 159 2.33 3.25 15.82
CA PHE A 159 0.98 3.79 15.97
C PHE A 159 0.81 5.14 15.28
N GLY A 160 -0.30 5.30 14.55
CA GLY A 160 -0.68 6.55 13.90
C GLY A 160 0.15 6.91 12.66
N LYS A 161 1.06 6.06 12.22
CA LYS A 161 1.84 6.24 11.00
C LYS A 161 1.36 5.30 9.90
N PRO A 162 1.43 5.70 8.62
CA PRO A 162 1.07 4.82 7.50
C PRO A 162 2.08 3.69 7.31
N TYR A 163 1.63 2.58 6.73
CA TYR A 163 2.51 1.59 6.16
C TYR A 163 3.30 2.18 4.99
N THR A 164 4.53 1.73 4.83
CA THR A 164 5.32 1.99 3.63
C THR A 164 5.26 0.77 2.71
N LEU A 165 4.76 0.96 1.48
CA LEU A 165 4.90 -0.02 0.41
C LEU A 165 6.27 0.17 -0.23
N GLN A 166 7.12 -0.85 -0.20
CA GLN A 166 8.38 -0.90 -0.92
C GLN A 166 8.27 -1.83 -2.14
N THR A 167 8.76 -1.38 -3.27
CA THR A 167 9.02 -2.25 -4.43
C THR A 167 10.51 -2.34 -4.63
N ASN A 168 11.02 -3.55 -4.94
CA ASN A 168 12.45 -3.75 -5.14
C ASN A 168 12.74 -4.67 -6.32
N VAL A 169 13.97 -4.63 -6.83
CA VAL A 169 14.45 -5.51 -7.89
C VAL A 169 15.92 -5.85 -7.62
N TYR A 170 16.20 -7.15 -7.43
CA TYR A 170 17.55 -7.69 -7.37
C TYR A 170 17.86 -8.47 -8.64
N ILE A 171 19.06 -8.27 -9.15
CA ILE A 171 19.56 -8.97 -10.35
C ILE A 171 20.81 -9.73 -9.96
N ARG A 172 20.73 -11.06 -10.03
CA ARG A 172 21.83 -11.97 -9.67
C ARG A 172 22.31 -11.82 -8.23
N GLY A 173 21.44 -11.30 -7.37
CA GLY A 173 21.61 -11.23 -5.92
C GLY A 173 22.88 -10.53 -5.47
N SER A 174 23.44 -11.05 -4.41
CA SER A 174 24.69 -10.61 -3.79
C SER A 174 25.85 -11.57 -4.09
N GLY A 175 25.83 -12.26 -5.25
CA GLY A 175 26.82 -13.29 -5.56
C GLY A 175 28.26 -12.79 -5.68
N ASP A 176 28.46 -11.49 -5.85
CA ASP A 176 29.73 -10.78 -5.82
C ASP A 176 29.99 -10.05 -4.49
N GLY A 177 29.16 -10.29 -3.45
CA GLY A 177 29.18 -9.59 -2.19
C GLY A 177 28.55 -8.20 -2.21
N ARG A 178 27.96 -7.78 -3.34
CA ARG A 178 27.31 -6.47 -3.49
C ARG A 178 25.80 -6.65 -3.59
N ILE A 179 25.09 -6.31 -2.54
CA ILE A 179 23.62 -6.23 -2.59
C ILE A 179 23.26 -4.88 -3.16
N ILE A 180 22.73 -4.87 -4.38
CA ILE A 180 22.26 -3.65 -5.04
C ILE A 180 20.75 -3.71 -5.07
N GLY A 181 20.14 -3.12 -4.05
CA GLY A 181 18.70 -2.90 -4.02
C GLY A 181 18.31 -1.75 -4.97
N ARG A 182 17.13 -1.87 -5.54
CA ARG A 182 16.52 -0.88 -6.44
C ARG A 182 15.17 -0.46 -5.87
N GLU A 183 15.21 0.08 -4.65
CA GLU A 183 14.01 0.35 -3.86
C GLU A 183 13.32 1.61 -4.33
N MET A 184 12.00 1.52 -4.50
CA MET A 184 11.09 2.67 -4.50
C MET A 184 10.05 2.48 -3.41
N LYS A 185 9.85 3.51 -2.57
CA LYS A 185 8.94 3.46 -1.41
C LYS A 185 7.78 4.41 -1.61
N PHE A 186 6.58 3.99 -1.20
CA PHE A 186 5.34 4.73 -1.38
C PHE A 186 4.52 4.74 -0.09
N HIS A 187 3.87 5.86 0.21
CA HIS A 187 2.72 5.89 1.10
C HIS A 187 1.46 5.74 0.25
N LEU A 188 0.64 4.73 0.56
CA LEU A 188 -0.57 4.47 -0.21
C LEU A 188 -1.63 5.54 0.05
N TRP A 189 -2.51 5.78 -0.92
CA TRP A 189 -3.64 6.70 -0.83
C TRP A 189 -4.82 6.16 -0.04
N PHE A 190 -4.67 5.00 0.58
CA PHE A 190 -5.62 4.33 1.46
C PHE A 190 -4.90 3.64 2.62
N ASP A 191 -5.67 3.25 3.64
CA ASP A 191 -5.17 2.44 4.76
C ASP A 191 -5.27 0.94 4.39
N PRO A 192 -4.15 0.23 4.17
CA PRO A 192 -4.12 -1.17 3.75
C PRO A 192 -4.60 -2.14 4.84
N THR A 193 -4.91 -1.64 6.04
CA THR A 193 -5.42 -2.44 7.16
C THR A 193 -6.95 -2.52 7.18
N LYS A 194 -7.64 -1.65 6.46
CA LYS A 194 -9.11 -1.58 6.48
C LYS A 194 -9.75 -2.61 5.56
N ASN A 195 -9.24 -2.72 4.32
CA ASN A 195 -9.81 -3.58 3.29
C ASN A 195 -8.72 -4.38 2.58
N PHE A 196 -9.15 -5.41 1.85
CA PHE A 196 -8.29 -6.09 0.89
C PHE A 196 -8.11 -5.22 -0.35
N HIS A 197 -6.87 -4.98 -0.73
CA HIS A 197 -6.48 -4.31 -1.97
C HIS A 197 -5.68 -5.25 -2.85
N HIS A 198 -5.74 -5.07 -4.16
CA HIS A 198 -5.06 -5.92 -5.12
C HIS A 198 -3.66 -5.39 -5.42
N TYR A 199 -2.64 -6.20 -5.14
CA TYR A 199 -1.23 -5.89 -5.45
C TYR A 199 -0.72 -6.87 -6.48
N ALA A 200 -0.03 -6.36 -7.51
CA ALA A 200 0.43 -7.22 -8.58
C ALA A 200 1.76 -6.78 -9.19
N ILE A 201 2.48 -7.78 -9.68
CA ILE A 201 3.68 -7.66 -10.50
C ILE A 201 3.37 -8.22 -11.87
N LEU A 202 3.47 -7.40 -12.91
CA LEU A 202 3.55 -7.87 -14.28
C LEU A 202 5.03 -7.96 -14.65
N TRP A 203 5.44 -9.15 -15.08
CA TRP A 203 6.79 -9.43 -15.54
C TRP A 203 6.77 -9.94 -16.98
N SER A 204 7.41 -9.20 -17.85
CA SER A 204 7.63 -9.55 -19.26
C SER A 204 9.14 -9.55 -19.56
N PRO A 205 9.60 -10.06 -20.72
CA PRO A 205 11.01 -9.98 -21.09
C PRO A 205 11.56 -8.56 -21.29
N LYS A 206 10.67 -7.55 -21.31
CA LYS A 206 11.02 -6.15 -21.61
C LYS A 206 10.88 -5.23 -20.41
N GLU A 207 10.01 -5.56 -19.46
CA GLU A 207 9.65 -4.67 -18.37
C GLU A 207 9.01 -5.40 -17.20
N LEU A 208 9.14 -4.78 -16.01
CA LEU A 208 8.32 -5.05 -14.83
C LEU A 208 7.38 -3.87 -14.63
N ILE A 209 6.14 -4.16 -14.23
CA ILE A 209 5.16 -3.14 -13.84
C ILE A 209 4.56 -3.57 -12.50
N PHE A 210 4.63 -2.68 -11.51
CA PHE A 210 4.03 -2.86 -10.20
C PHE A 210 2.70 -2.12 -10.16
N LEU A 211 1.65 -2.79 -9.71
CA LEU A 211 0.29 -2.27 -9.69
C LEU A 211 -0.33 -2.40 -8.31
N VAL A 212 -1.12 -1.39 -7.94
CA VAL A 212 -1.99 -1.38 -6.75
C VAL A 212 -3.40 -1.04 -7.22
N ASP A 213 -4.36 -1.96 -7.04
CA ASP A 213 -5.73 -1.84 -7.57
C ASP A 213 -5.75 -1.47 -9.07
N ASP A 214 -4.92 -2.16 -9.86
CA ASP A 214 -4.68 -1.92 -11.30
C ASP A 214 -4.05 -0.57 -11.66
N VAL A 215 -3.79 0.28 -10.68
CA VAL A 215 -3.05 1.53 -10.87
C VAL A 215 -1.55 1.22 -10.94
N PRO A 216 -0.86 1.49 -12.05
CA PRO A 216 0.59 1.33 -12.09
C PRO A 216 1.27 2.36 -11.20
N ILE A 217 2.16 1.89 -10.33
CA ILE A 217 2.93 2.74 -9.41
C ILE A 217 4.40 2.84 -9.83
N ARG A 218 4.91 1.78 -10.49
CA ARG A 218 6.29 1.70 -10.96
C ARG A 218 6.36 0.91 -12.26
N ARG A 219 7.21 1.36 -13.16
CA ARG A 219 7.63 0.64 -14.36
C ARG A 219 9.15 0.55 -14.37
N TYR A 220 9.69 -0.65 -14.46
CA TYR A 220 11.11 -0.94 -14.54
C TYR A 220 11.42 -1.54 -15.91
N LEU A 221 12.14 -0.79 -16.73
CA LEU A 221 12.47 -1.19 -18.11
C LEU A 221 13.75 -1.99 -18.16
N ARG A 222 13.78 -3.02 -19.00
CA ARG A 222 15.01 -3.72 -19.32
C ARG A 222 15.91 -2.83 -20.17
N LYS A 223 17.04 -2.40 -19.62
CA LYS A 223 18.10 -1.70 -20.36
C LYS A 223 19.08 -2.70 -20.98
N SER A 224 19.42 -3.76 -20.23
CA SER A 224 20.33 -4.82 -20.70
C SER A 224 19.94 -6.16 -20.03
N ALA A 225 20.64 -7.22 -20.39
CA ALA A 225 20.50 -8.50 -19.70
C ALA A 225 21.10 -8.48 -18.28
N ALA A 226 22.08 -7.63 -18.04
CA ALA A 226 22.73 -7.50 -16.74
C ALA A 226 21.89 -6.69 -15.73
N THR A 227 20.91 -5.90 -16.20
CA THR A 227 20.05 -5.04 -15.35
C THR A 227 18.60 -5.53 -15.28
N PHE A 228 18.32 -6.79 -15.63
CA PHE A 228 16.95 -7.28 -15.68
C PHE A 228 16.84 -8.76 -15.28
N PRO A 229 15.84 -9.15 -14.47
CA PRO A 229 15.63 -10.54 -14.05
C PRO A 229 15.12 -11.36 -15.24
N LEU A 230 15.93 -12.27 -15.73
CA LEU A 230 15.62 -13.10 -16.91
C LEU A 230 15.50 -14.60 -16.60
N ARG A 231 15.97 -15.02 -15.42
CA ARG A 231 15.90 -16.43 -15.01
C ARG A 231 14.52 -16.75 -14.45
N PRO A 232 14.02 -17.99 -14.62
CA PRO A 232 12.75 -18.39 -14.03
C PRO A 232 12.69 -18.13 -12.53
N MET A 233 11.55 -17.65 -12.06
CA MET A 233 11.26 -17.35 -10.65
C MET A 233 9.95 -18.00 -10.21
N TRP A 234 9.88 -18.37 -8.91
CA TRP A 234 8.63 -18.72 -8.24
C TRP A 234 7.99 -17.47 -7.65
N VAL A 235 6.68 -17.53 -7.42
CA VAL A 235 5.94 -16.51 -6.68
C VAL A 235 5.92 -16.90 -5.22
N TYR A 236 6.22 -15.97 -4.34
CA TYR A 236 6.25 -16.16 -2.88
C TYR A 236 5.34 -15.16 -2.17
N GLY A 237 4.96 -15.48 -0.96
CA GLY A 237 4.49 -14.54 0.04
C GLY A 237 5.00 -14.96 1.41
N SER A 238 5.29 -14.01 2.26
CA SER A 238 5.85 -14.26 3.59
C SER A 238 5.50 -13.18 4.59
N ILE A 239 5.66 -13.52 5.88
CA ILE A 239 5.68 -12.57 7.00
C ILE A 239 6.83 -12.94 7.91
N TRP A 240 7.67 -11.96 8.27
CA TRP A 240 8.90 -12.20 9.04
C TRP A 240 9.39 -10.97 9.79
N ASP A 241 10.29 -11.18 10.77
CA ASP A 241 10.94 -10.14 11.55
C ASP A 241 12.14 -9.56 10.80
N ALA A 242 12.02 -8.32 10.39
CA ALA A 242 13.04 -7.52 9.73
C ALA A 242 13.48 -6.32 10.58
N SER A 243 13.45 -6.48 11.91
CA SER A 243 13.77 -5.42 12.89
C SER A 243 15.13 -4.78 12.70
N SER A 244 16.06 -5.46 12.00
CA SER A 244 17.39 -4.92 11.74
C SER A 244 17.42 -3.75 10.77
N TRP A 245 16.39 -3.59 9.91
CA TRP A 245 16.42 -2.58 8.86
C TRP A 245 15.05 -1.97 8.46
N ALA A 246 13.94 -2.66 8.69
CA ALA A 246 12.67 -2.32 8.05
C ALA A 246 12.15 -0.92 8.44
N THR A 247 11.68 -0.74 9.65
CA THR A 247 11.00 0.50 10.05
C THR A 247 12.00 1.57 10.45
N GLU A 248 12.06 2.66 9.67
CA GLU A 248 13.03 3.75 9.84
C GLU A 248 14.47 3.22 10.02
N GLU A 249 14.90 2.36 9.07
CA GLU A 249 16.26 1.78 9.04
C GLU A 249 16.62 0.98 10.31
N GLY A 250 15.62 0.30 10.88
CA GLY A 250 15.79 -0.54 12.08
C GLY A 250 15.71 0.22 13.42
N LYS A 251 15.34 1.51 13.38
CA LYS A 251 15.12 2.30 14.59
C LYS A 251 13.97 1.74 15.44
N TYR A 252 12.89 1.32 14.81
CA TYR A 252 11.75 0.68 15.46
C TYR A 252 11.72 -0.80 15.11
N LYS A 253 11.68 -1.64 16.14
CA LYS A 253 11.75 -3.10 16.05
C LYS A 253 10.40 -3.73 16.30
N ALA A 254 10.26 -5.01 15.95
CA ALA A 254 9.12 -5.82 16.31
C ALA A 254 8.97 -5.88 17.83
N ASP A 255 7.78 -5.57 18.30
CA ASP A 255 7.41 -5.66 19.71
C ASP A 255 6.37 -6.77 19.88
N TYR A 256 6.85 -7.93 20.31
CA TYR A 256 6.04 -9.14 20.43
C TYR A 256 4.94 -9.06 21.48
N ARG A 257 4.80 -7.96 22.23
CA ARG A 257 3.62 -7.69 23.06
C ARG A 257 2.36 -7.49 22.20
N TYR A 258 2.54 -7.16 20.92
CA TYR A 258 1.46 -6.95 19.93
C TYR A 258 1.25 -8.15 19.00
N GLN A 259 1.94 -9.28 19.24
CA GLN A 259 1.77 -10.51 18.47
C GLN A 259 0.37 -11.14 18.65
N PRO A 260 -0.11 -11.97 17.71
CA PRO A 260 0.53 -12.29 16.42
C PRO A 260 0.38 -11.14 15.41
N PHE A 261 1.40 -10.95 14.57
CA PHE A 261 1.31 -10.04 13.42
C PHE A 261 0.78 -10.81 12.22
N VAL A 262 -0.33 -10.36 11.62
CA VAL A 262 -1.09 -11.13 10.64
C VAL A 262 -1.12 -10.45 9.28
N GLY A 263 -0.73 -11.18 8.23
CA GLY A 263 -0.97 -10.83 6.83
C GLY A 263 -2.04 -11.75 6.22
N MET A 264 -3.00 -11.19 5.51
CA MET A 264 -4.08 -11.96 4.88
C MET A 264 -4.02 -11.83 3.35
N TYR A 265 -4.19 -12.97 2.65
CA TYR A 265 -4.12 -13.05 1.19
C TYR A 265 -5.33 -13.77 0.62
N LYS A 266 -5.89 -13.30 -0.49
CA LYS A 266 -6.94 -14.00 -1.23
C LYS A 266 -6.93 -13.64 -2.72
N ASN A 267 -7.78 -14.29 -3.53
CA ASN A 267 -7.94 -13.98 -4.95
C ASN A 267 -6.61 -13.97 -5.71
N PHE A 268 -5.80 -15.02 -5.48
CA PHE A 268 -4.51 -15.17 -6.13
C PHE A 268 -4.65 -15.20 -7.64
N LYS A 269 -3.70 -14.56 -8.34
CA LYS A 269 -3.59 -14.58 -9.79
C LYS A 269 -2.16 -14.94 -10.17
N ALA A 270 -2.01 -15.95 -11.01
CA ALA A 270 -0.73 -16.36 -11.57
C ALA A 270 -0.95 -16.83 -13.02
N THR A 271 -0.95 -15.90 -13.94
CA THR A 271 -1.17 -16.15 -15.37
C THR A 271 0.04 -15.76 -16.17
N GLY A 272 0.63 -16.68 -16.91
CA GLY A 272 1.82 -16.40 -17.70
C GLY A 272 2.48 -17.65 -18.27
N CYS A 273 3.71 -17.48 -18.75
CA CYS A 273 4.54 -18.55 -19.26
C CYS A 273 5.32 -19.20 -18.12
N SER A 274 4.96 -20.44 -17.77
CA SER A 274 5.78 -21.22 -16.82
C SER A 274 7.19 -21.43 -17.41
N ALA A 275 8.15 -21.80 -16.57
CA ALA A 275 9.51 -22.13 -17.02
C ALA A 275 9.52 -23.27 -18.07
N TYR A 276 8.53 -24.18 -17.99
CA TYR A 276 8.38 -25.33 -18.88
C TYR A 276 7.45 -25.07 -20.07
N ALA A 277 6.88 -23.85 -20.17
CA ALA A 277 6.02 -23.50 -21.29
C ALA A 277 6.78 -23.52 -22.62
N PRO A 278 6.12 -23.86 -23.74
CA PRO A 278 6.77 -23.86 -25.05
C PRO A 278 7.31 -22.47 -25.41
N ARG A 279 8.30 -22.43 -26.29
CA ARG A 279 8.96 -21.17 -26.70
C ARG A 279 8.02 -20.13 -27.32
N TRP A 280 6.91 -20.58 -27.89
CA TRP A 280 5.89 -19.72 -28.49
C TRP A 280 4.90 -19.13 -27.44
N CYS A 281 4.98 -19.53 -26.16
CA CYS A 281 4.19 -18.90 -25.11
C CYS A 281 4.45 -17.40 -25.07
N ARG A 282 3.39 -16.62 -25.15
CA ARG A 282 3.49 -15.15 -25.19
C ARG A 282 3.30 -14.57 -23.81
N PRO A 283 4.12 -13.59 -23.41
CA PRO A 283 3.92 -12.83 -22.18
C PRO A 283 2.58 -12.12 -22.18
N VAL A 284 1.99 -11.97 -21.01
CA VAL A 284 0.79 -11.15 -20.79
C VAL A 284 1.16 -9.66 -20.75
N SER A 285 0.17 -8.78 -20.90
CA SER A 285 0.35 -7.33 -20.90
C SER A 285 -0.47 -6.66 -19.83
N ALA A 286 0.04 -5.56 -19.25
CA ALA A 286 -0.67 -4.68 -18.32
C ALA A 286 -1.57 -3.66 -19.03
N SER A 287 -1.59 -3.67 -20.35
CA SER A 287 -2.39 -2.77 -21.19
C SER A 287 -3.07 -3.54 -22.31
N PRO A 288 -4.04 -2.95 -23.04
CA PRO A 288 -4.66 -3.59 -24.19
C PRO A 288 -3.66 -3.88 -25.33
N TYR A 289 -2.46 -3.33 -25.27
CA TYR A 289 -1.44 -3.54 -26.31
C TYR A 289 -0.76 -4.89 -26.15
N ARG A 290 -0.84 -5.74 -27.18
CA ARG A 290 -0.19 -7.05 -27.19
C ARG A 290 1.34 -7.01 -27.11
N THR A 291 1.93 -5.86 -27.45
CA THR A 291 3.39 -5.64 -27.45
C THR A 291 3.96 -5.30 -26.06
N GLY A 292 3.08 -5.17 -25.05
CA GLY A 292 3.44 -4.70 -23.70
C GLY A 292 3.41 -3.18 -23.60
N GLY A 293 3.90 -2.66 -22.48
CA GLY A 293 3.91 -1.24 -22.18
C GLY A 293 2.63 -0.76 -21.48
N LEU A 294 2.67 0.49 -21.06
CA LEU A 294 1.52 1.21 -20.51
C LEU A 294 0.84 2.05 -21.59
N THR A 295 -0.49 2.20 -21.51
CA THR A 295 -1.20 3.23 -22.28
C THR A 295 -0.73 4.61 -21.83
N ARG A 296 -0.95 5.64 -22.66
CA ARG A 296 -0.68 7.04 -22.26
C ARG A 296 -1.38 7.39 -20.94
N ARG A 297 -2.65 6.97 -20.79
CA ARG A 297 -3.43 7.22 -19.56
C ARG A 297 -2.82 6.51 -18.35
N GLN A 298 -2.47 5.23 -18.44
CA GLN A 298 -1.79 4.50 -17.37
C GLN A 298 -0.46 5.16 -16.99
N PHE A 299 0.32 5.61 -17.99
CA PHE A 299 1.58 6.31 -17.75
C PHE A 299 1.36 7.64 -17.00
N MET A 300 0.37 8.44 -17.39
CA MET A 300 0.04 9.69 -16.69
C MET A 300 -0.41 9.45 -15.25
N VAL A 301 -1.22 8.41 -15.02
CA VAL A 301 -1.66 8.02 -13.67
C VAL A 301 -0.48 7.54 -12.83
N MET A 302 0.43 6.74 -13.38
CA MET A 302 1.66 6.35 -12.69
C MET A 302 2.49 7.58 -12.27
N ARG A 303 2.65 8.57 -13.15
CA ARG A 303 3.35 9.82 -12.83
C ARG A 303 2.64 10.60 -11.72
N TRP A 304 1.32 10.62 -11.75
CA TRP A 304 0.51 11.23 -10.70
C TRP A 304 0.77 10.54 -9.34
N VAL A 305 0.73 9.20 -9.28
CA VAL A 305 1.04 8.46 -8.05
C VAL A 305 2.46 8.77 -7.58
N GLN A 306 3.43 8.79 -8.46
CA GLN A 306 4.83 9.10 -8.11
C GLN A 306 5.00 10.53 -7.57
N SER A 307 4.21 11.49 -8.04
CA SER A 307 4.27 12.87 -7.53
C SER A 307 3.57 13.07 -6.18
N HIS A 308 2.65 12.17 -5.77
CA HIS A 308 1.85 12.33 -4.56
C HIS A 308 2.17 11.31 -3.45
N SER A 309 2.65 10.13 -3.83
CA SER A 309 2.79 8.97 -2.93
C SER A 309 4.22 8.45 -2.81
N LEU A 310 5.13 8.82 -3.71
CA LEU A 310 6.51 8.35 -3.68
C LEU A 310 7.29 9.07 -2.58
N VAL A 311 7.90 8.31 -1.68
CA VAL A 311 8.69 8.83 -0.55
C VAL A 311 10.18 8.51 -0.67
N TYR A 312 10.56 7.56 -1.52
CA TYR A 312 11.96 7.22 -1.81
C TYR A 312 12.10 6.65 -3.22
N ASP A 313 13.19 7.02 -3.89
CA ASP A 313 13.57 6.55 -5.22
C ASP A 313 15.09 6.37 -5.26
N TYR A 314 15.56 5.13 -5.38
CA TYR A 314 16.99 4.82 -5.41
C TYR A 314 17.76 5.57 -6.51
N CYS A 315 17.12 5.87 -7.65
CA CYS A 315 17.72 6.65 -8.73
C CYS A 315 17.96 8.13 -8.36
N LYS A 316 17.33 8.62 -7.29
CA LYS A 316 17.47 10.01 -6.83
C LYS A 316 18.28 10.12 -5.53
N ASP A 317 18.73 9.01 -4.99
CA ASP A 317 19.50 8.99 -3.75
C ASP A 317 21.00 9.29 -4.06
N PRO A 318 21.51 10.48 -3.68
CA PRO A 318 22.89 10.86 -3.97
C PRO A 318 23.93 10.04 -3.20
N LYS A 319 23.51 9.22 -2.22
CA LYS A 319 24.40 8.32 -1.48
C LYS A 319 24.65 7.01 -2.21
N ARG A 320 23.91 6.74 -3.31
CA ARG A 320 24.05 5.52 -4.11
C ARG A 320 25.14 5.67 -5.18
N ASP A 321 25.87 4.58 -5.40
CA ASP A 321 26.78 4.47 -6.55
C ASP A 321 25.95 4.11 -7.80
N HIS A 322 25.61 5.13 -8.60
CA HIS A 322 24.80 4.95 -9.82
C HIS A 322 25.53 4.26 -10.95
N SER A 323 26.86 4.02 -10.85
CA SER A 323 27.56 3.15 -11.81
C SER A 323 27.07 1.71 -11.74
N LEU A 324 26.52 1.30 -10.60
CA LEU A 324 25.94 -0.02 -10.33
C LEU A 324 24.48 -0.14 -10.77
N THR A 325 23.83 0.99 -11.09
CA THR A 325 22.42 1.06 -11.49
C THR A 325 22.27 1.87 -12.80
N PRO A 326 22.84 1.40 -13.91
CA PRO A 326 22.86 2.14 -15.18
C PRO A 326 21.47 2.35 -15.81
N GLU A 327 20.44 1.74 -15.26
CA GLU A 327 19.05 2.00 -15.64
C GLU A 327 18.52 3.34 -15.15
N CYS A 328 19.16 3.94 -14.17
CA CYS A 328 18.86 5.28 -13.70
C CYS A 328 19.38 6.33 -14.67
#